data_382d00df5cecafc62b469d0639f205ac
#
_entry.id   382d00df5cecafc62b469d0639f205ac
#
_cell.length_a   1.000
_cell.length_b   1.000
_cell.length_c   1.000
_cell.angle_alpha   90.00
_cell.angle_beta   90.00
_cell.angle_gamma   90.00
#
_symmetry.space_group_name_H-M   'P 1'
#
loop_
_entity.id
_entity.type
_entity.pdbx_description
1 polymer ?
#
loop_
_entity_poly.entity_id
_entity_poly.type
_entity_poly.pdbx_seq_one_letter_code
_entity_poly.pdbx_strand_id
1 'polypeptide(L)'
;MALRYKLFLSCCALTMTAACAYARGFRLEGRIEGLQAGDTLRFERILLPSWKYGPGFDVVVRKPGAFRHRGKSEHDQYYLMTYRPKAGRAAAGDRGGKPVIVRPGDRIGMTGSTDAIYYCR
;
A
#
# COMPACT_ATOMS: atom_id res chain seq x y z
N MET A 1 -14.50 -6.40 45.77
CA MET A 1 -15.13 -6.84 44.51
C MET A 1 -14.86 -5.94 43.34
N ALA A 2 -14.81 -4.64 43.49
CA ALA A 2 -14.48 -3.73 42.40
C ALA A 2 -13.06 -3.90 41.84
N LEU A 3 -12.10 -4.33 42.63
CA LEU A 3 -10.72 -4.60 42.24
C LEU A 3 -10.59 -5.78 41.25
N ARG A 4 -11.39 -6.83 41.41
CA ARG A 4 -11.38 -7.97 40.50
C ARG A 4 -11.91 -7.63 39.12
N TYR A 5 -12.88 -6.77 39.02
CA TYR A 5 -13.44 -6.27 37.76
C TYR A 5 -12.42 -5.47 36.95
N LYS A 6 -11.68 -4.60 37.62
CA LYS A 6 -10.67 -3.77 36.96
C LYS A 6 -9.51 -4.60 36.41
N LEU A 7 -9.07 -5.59 37.15
CA LEU A 7 -8.01 -6.50 36.71
C LEU A 7 -8.42 -7.33 35.51
N PHE A 8 -9.65 -7.82 35.49
CA PHE A 8 -10.19 -8.60 34.37
C PHE A 8 -10.29 -7.77 33.08
N LEU A 9 -10.79 -6.57 33.18
CA LEU A 9 -10.88 -5.64 32.04
C LEU A 9 -9.49 -5.26 31.50
N SER A 10 -8.51 -5.08 32.37
CA SER A 10 -7.15 -4.78 31.98
C SER A 10 -6.51 -5.92 31.17
N CYS A 11 -6.71 -7.17 31.59
CA CYS A 11 -6.20 -8.32 30.86
C CYS A 11 -6.84 -8.46 29.48
N CYS A 12 -8.13 -8.24 29.34
CA CYS A 12 -8.82 -8.28 28.06
C CYS A 12 -8.31 -7.19 27.11
N ALA A 13 -8.10 -5.98 27.59
CA ALA A 13 -7.56 -4.90 26.80
C ALA A 13 -6.15 -5.19 26.30
N LEU A 14 -5.28 -5.75 27.12
CA LEU A 14 -3.92 -6.15 26.72
C LEU A 14 -3.94 -7.25 25.66
N THR A 15 -4.82 -8.22 25.77
CA THR A 15 -4.96 -9.31 24.80
C THR A 15 -5.42 -8.78 23.44
N MET A 16 -6.39 -7.87 23.43
CA MET A 16 -6.86 -7.24 22.20
C MET A 16 -5.77 -6.41 21.53
N THR A 17 -4.99 -5.67 22.28
CA THR A 17 -3.89 -4.87 21.75
C THR A 17 -2.81 -5.75 21.11
N ALA A 18 -2.45 -6.86 21.73
CA ALA A 18 -1.49 -7.82 21.19
C ALA A 18 -1.99 -8.48 19.90
N ALA A 19 -3.28 -8.86 19.84
CA ALA A 19 -3.87 -9.43 18.63
C ALA A 19 -3.87 -8.44 17.46
N CYS A 20 -4.11 -7.15 17.69
CA CYS A 20 -4.07 -6.11 16.67
C CYS A 20 -2.66 -5.84 16.13
N ALA A 21 -1.60 -6.24 16.85
CA ALA A 21 -0.22 -6.01 16.42
C ALA A 21 0.21 -6.93 15.28
N TYR A 22 -0.47 -8.06 15.03
CA TYR A 22 -0.08 -9.03 14.00
C TYR A 22 -0.52 -8.66 12.59
N ALA A 23 -1.61 -7.93 12.43
CA ALA A 23 -2.11 -7.54 11.11
C ALA A 23 -2.42 -6.05 11.12
N ARG A 24 -1.44 -5.23 10.76
CA ARG A 24 -1.59 -3.80 10.68
C ARG A 24 -1.98 -3.34 9.30
N GLY A 25 -2.93 -2.43 9.24
CA GLY A 25 -3.29 -1.75 8.01
C GLY A 25 -2.16 -0.85 7.52
N PHE A 26 -1.96 -0.81 6.23
CA PHE A 26 -1.12 0.19 5.59
C PHE A 26 -1.97 1.06 4.67
N ARG A 27 -1.46 2.24 4.37
CA ARG A 27 -2.14 3.20 3.51
C ARG A 27 -1.17 3.72 2.45
N LEU A 28 -1.61 3.68 1.21
CA LEU A 28 -0.93 4.33 0.09
C LEU A 28 -1.80 5.50 -0.37
N GLU A 29 -1.20 6.67 -0.47
CA GLU A 29 -1.87 7.85 -0.98
C GLU A 29 -0.94 8.57 -1.92
N GLY A 30 -1.48 9.20 -2.95
CA GLY A 30 -0.62 9.92 -3.85
C GLY A 30 -1.32 11.02 -4.62
N ARG A 31 -0.49 11.99 -5.01
CA ARG A 31 -0.84 13.02 -5.98
C ARG A 31 0.22 12.98 -7.07
N ILE A 32 -0.18 12.49 -8.22
CA ILE A 32 0.73 12.26 -9.34
C ILE A 32 0.16 12.99 -10.56
N GLU A 33 0.93 13.93 -11.06
CA GLU A 33 0.57 14.69 -12.24
C GLU A 33 0.50 13.77 -13.45
N GLY A 34 -0.55 13.92 -14.25
CA GLY A 34 -0.76 13.13 -15.46
C GLY A 34 -1.62 11.88 -15.26
N LEU A 35 -1.90 11.46 -14.01
CA LEU A 35 -2.86 10.38 -13.77
C LEU A 35 -4.26 10.82 -14.15
N GLN A 36 -4.97 9.98 -14.86
CA GLN A 36 -6.35 10.22 -15.25
C GLN A 36 -7.25 9.11 -14.70
N ALA A 37 -8.53 9.41 -14.56
CA ALA A 37 -9.51 8.43 -14.15
C ALA A 37 -9.50 7.23 -15.10
N GLY A 38 -9.45 6.01 -14.54
CA GLY A 38 -9.35 4.78 -15.28
C GLY A 38 -7.93 4.26 -15.47
N ASP A 39 -6.91 5.05 -15.17
CA ASP A 39 -5.53 4.56 -15.12
C ASP A 39 -5.35 3.59 -13.94
N THR A 40 -4.39 2.69 -14.06
CA THR A 40 -4.12 1.69 -13.02
C THR A 40 -2.68 1.75 -12.58
N LEU A 41 -2.47 1.70 -11.26
CA LEU A 41 -1.17 1.42 -10.68
C LEU A 41 -1.16 -0.03 -10.24
N ARG A 42 -0.33 -0.84 -10.87
CA ARG A 42 -0.23 -2.27 -10.55
C ARG A 42 0.92 -2.50 -9.60
N PHE A 43 0.64 -3.16 -8.50
CA PHE A 43 1.63 -3.59 -7.51
C PHE A 43 1.76 -5.10 -7.58
N GLU A 44 2.87 -5.58 -8.12
CA GLU A 44 3.19 -7.00 -8.15
C GLU A 44 4.09 -7.32 -6.96
N ARG A 45 3.75 -8.37 -6.22
CA ARG A 45 4.55 -8.76 -5.07
C ARG A 45 5.82 -9.46 -5.52
N ILE A 46 6.95 -9.06 -4.94
CA ILE A 46 8.24 -9.70 -5.16
C ILE A 46 8.48 -10.69 -4.02
N LEU A 47 8.63 -11.96 -4.35
CA LEU A 47 8.87 -13.02 -3.39
C LEU A 47 10.37 -13.24 -3.22
N LEU A 48 10.88 -13.01 -2.01
CA LEU A 48 12.27 -13.23 -1.68
C LEU A 48 12.46 -14.61 -1.04
N PRO A 49 13.60 -15.28 -1.26
CA PRO A 49 14.77 -14.86 -2.04
C PRO A 49 14.71 -15.21 -3.53
N SER A 50 13.62 -15.83 -4.00
CA SER A 50 13.53 -16.36 -5.38
C SER A 50 13.37 -15.28 -6.46
N TRP A 51 13.02 -14.05 -6.07
CA TRP A 51 12.73 -12.93 -6.99
C TRP A 51 11.57 -13.19 -7.95
N LYS A 52 10.74 -14.18 -7.65
CA LYS A 52 9.54 -14.44 -8.43
C LYS A 52 8.45 -13.45 -8.08
N TYR A 53 7.56 -13.19 -9.02
CA TYR A 53 6.40 -12.35 -8.78
C TYR A 53 5.25 -13.19 -8.23
N GLY A 54 4.58 -12.65 -7.24
CA GLY A 54 3.39 -13.24 -6.64
C GLY A 54 2.18 -12.33 -6.78
N PRO A 55 1.04 -12.74 -6.25
CA PRO A 55 -0.17 -11.93 -6.31
C PRO A 55 0.03 -10.62 -5.57
N GLY A 56 -0.39 -9.55 -6.22
CA GLY A 56 -0.37 -8.21 -5.68
C GLY A 56 -1.76 -7.60 -5.73
N PHE A 57 -1.82 -6.30 -5.99
CA PHE A 57 -3.08 -5.58 -6.09
C PHE A 57 -2.99 -4.47 -7.13
N ASP A 58 -4.13 -4.07 -7.62
CA ASP A 58 -4.28 -2.96 -8.55
C ASP A 58 -4.99 -1.79 -7.87
N VAL A 59 -4.49 -0.59 -8.09
CA VAL A 59 -5.15 0.63 -7.66
C VAL A 59 -5.68 1.35 -8.89
N VAL A 60 -6.99 1.37 -9.03
CA VAL A 60 -7.64 2.08 -10.14
C VAL A 60 -7.84 3.54 -9.74
N VAL A 61 -7.33 4.44 -10.56
CA VAL A 61 -7.45 5.87 -10.32
C VAL A 61 -8.89 6.29 -10.63
N ARG A 62 -9.57 6.89 -9.66
CA ARG A 62 -10.94 7.36 -9.80
C ARG A 62 -11.03 8.85 -10.07
N LYS A 63 -10.12 9.63 -9.51
CA LYS A 63 -10.05 11.08 -9.69
C LYS A 63 -8.73 11.43 -10.36
N PRO A 64 -8.72 12.36 -11.31
CA PRO A 64 -7.47 12.77 -11.96
C PRO A 64 -6.44 13.25 -10.94
N GLY A 65 -5.23 12.76 -11.07
CA GLY A 65 -4.08 13.19 -10.28
C GLY A 65 -3.98 12.63 -8.88
N ALA A 66 -4.96 11.87 -8.39
CA ALA A 66 -4.95 11.38 -7.02
C ALA A 66 -5.36 9.92 -6.91
N PHE A 67 -4.78 9.21 -5.95
CA PHE A 67 -5.20 7.86 -5.63
C PHE A 67 -5.06 7.57 -4.14
N ARG A 68 -5.75 6.53 -3.72
CA ARG A 68 -5.76 6.08 -2.33
C ARG A 68 -6.01 4.58 -2.28
N HIS A 69 -5.24 3.88 -1.46
CA HIS A 69 -5.42 2.45 -1.25
C HIS A 69 -5.14 2.09 0.21
N ARG A 70 -5.90 1.16 0.73
CA ARG A 70 -5.71 0.59 2.07
C ARG A 70 -5.56 -0.92 1.94
N GLY A 71 -4.61 -1.49 2.66
CA GLY A 71 -4.41 -2.92 2.72
C GLY A 71 -3.97 -3.35 4.11
N LYS A 72 -3.72 -4.64 4.27
CA LYS A 72 -3.21 -5.21 5.51
C LYS A 72 -1.92 -5.95 5.23
N SER A 73 -0.99 -5.89 6.16
CA SER A 73 0.30 -6.56 6.05
C SER A 73 0.71 -7.09 7.42
N GLU A 74 1.11 -8.34 7.49
CA GLU A 74 1.66 -8.95 8.70
C GLU A 74 3.18 -8.79 8.78
N HIS A 75 3.82 -8.73 7.63
CA HIS A 75 5.27 -8.64 7.49
C HIS A 75 5.62 -7.56 6.47
N ASP A 76 6.91 -7.21 6.40
CA ASP A 76 7.41 -6.37 5.34
C ASP A 76 7.18 -7.04 3.99
N GLN A 77 6.62 -6.30 3.06
CA GLN A 77 6.29 -6.79 1.72
C GLN A 77 6.96 -5.91 0.67
N TYR A 78 7.48 -6.56 -0.34
CA TYR A 78 8.17 -5.89 -1.44
C TYR A 78 7.28 -5.97 -2.67
N TYR A 79 7.05 -4.81 -3.29
CA TYR A 79 6.22 -4.69 -4.48
C TYR A 79 6.99 -4.01 -5.59
N LEU A 80 6.65 -4.37 -6.81
CA LEU A 80 7.05 -3.62 -7.99
C LEU A 80 5.81 -2.89 -8.51
N MET A 81 5.85 -1.57 -8.48
CA MET A 81 4.76 -0.73 -8.95
C MET A 81 4.97 -0.38 -10.42
N THR A 82 3.97 -0.61 -11.23
CA THR A 82 3.97 -0.28 -12.66
C THR A 82 2.77 0.59 -12.98
N TYR A 83 2.99 1.67 -13.72
CA TYR A 83 1.92 2.52 -14.21
C TYR A 83 1.35 1.95 -15.50
N ARG A 84 0.05 1.79 -15.53
CA ARG A 84 -0.67 1.30 -16.71
C ARG A 84 -1.77 2.30 -17.08
N PRO A 85 -1.60 3.04 -18.18
CA PRO A 85 -2.61 3.97 -18.62
C PRO A 85 -3.86 3.23 -19.11
N LYS A 86 -4.99 3.93 -19.05
CA LYS A 86 -6.24 3.42 -19.58
C LYS A 86 -6.06 3.03 -21.06
N ALA A 87 -6.76 1.98 -21.49
CA ALA A 87 -6.71 1.49 -22.85
C ALA A 87 -6.95 2.62 -23.88
N GLY A 88 -6.13 2.67 -24.92
CA GLY A 88 -6.19 3.71 -25.95
C GLY A 88 -5.28 4.90 -25.70
N ARG A 89 -4.68 5.04 -24.53
CA ARG A 89 -3.67 6.05 -24.26
C ARG A 89 -2.28 5.48 -24.41
N ALA A 90 -1.39 6.24 -25.02
CA ALA A 90 0.01 5.87 -25.08
C ALA A 90 0.61 5.89 -23.67
N ALA A 91 1.37 4.86 -23.32
CA ALA A 91 2.15 4.86 -22.10
C ALA A 91 3.27 5.88 -22.25
N ALA A 92 3.16 7.01 -21.55
CA ALA A 92 4.23 7.97 -21.45
C ALA A 92 4.98 7.72 -20.15
N GLY A 93 6.31 7.86 -20.17
CA GLY A 93 7.13 7.89 -18.99
C GLY A 93 7.70 6.54 -18.58
N ASP A 94 7.87 6.36 -17.30
CA ASP A 94 8.59 5.25 -16.71
C ASP A 94 7.88 3.90 -16.95
N ARG A 95 8.41 3.13 -17.88
CA ARG A 95 7.91 1.77 -18.16
C ARG A 95 8.53 0.72 -17.25
N GLY A 96 9.61 1.07 -16.59
CA GLY A 96 10.21 0.22 -15.58
C GLY A 96 9.41 0.24 -14.30
N GLY A 97 9.27 -0.89 -13.65
CA GLY A 97 8.63 -0.93 -12.36
C GLY A 97 9.45 -0.21 -11.30
N LYS A 98 8.78 0.39 -10.32
CA LYS A 98 9.42 1.02 -9.18
C LYS A 98 9.26 0.15 -7.94
N PRO A 99 10.37 -0.22 -7.27
CA PRO A 99 10.25 -0.99 -6.04
C PRO A 99 9.64 -0.16 -4.91
N VAL A 100 8.69 -0.75 -4.21
CA VAL A 100 8.03 -0.14 -3.06
C VAL A 100 8.02 -1.15 -1.93
N ILE A 101 8.54 -0.76 -0.77
CA ILE A 101 8.52 -1.59 0.43
C ILE A 101 7.39 -1.12 1.33
N VAL A 102 6.50 -2.05 1.68
CA VAL A 102 5.39 -1.77 2.57
C VAL A 102 5.58 -2.55 3.86
N ARG A 103 5.56 -1.86 4.99
CA ARG A 103 5.64 -2.44 6.33
C ARG A 103 4.29 -2.38 7.01
N PRO A 104 4.04 -3.26 8.00
CA PRO A 104 2.80 -3.16 8.78
C PRO A 104 2.65 -1.78 9.42
N GLY A 105 1.49 -1.17 9.21
CA GLY A 105 1.18 0.15 9.76
C GLY A 105 1.71 1.34 8.98
N ASP A 106 2.37 1.14 7.85
CA ASP A 106 2.94 2.23 7.05
C ASP A 106 1.88 3.16 6.47
N ARG A 107 2.28 4.43 6.37
CA ARG A 107 1.59 5.44 5.56
C ARG A 107 2.57 5.93 4.52
N ILE A 108 2.33 5.59 3.28
CA ILE A 108 3.22 5.91 2.18
C ILE A 108 2.57 6.97 1.30
N GLY A 109 3.24 8.10 1.16
CA GLY A 109 2.86 9.15 0.23
C GLY A 109 3.63 9.05 -1.06
N MET A 110 2.96 9.18 -2.18
CA MET A 110 3.57 9.19 -3.50
C MET A 110 3.32 10.53 -4.17
N THR A 111 4.35 11.06 -4.80
CA THR A 111 4.30 12.35 -5.49
C THR A 111 5.06 12.27 -6.79
N GLY A 112 4.89 13.26 -7.61
CA GLY A 112 5.60 13.39 -8.88
C GLY A 112 4.67 13.43 -10.07
N SER A 113 5.12 12.87 -11.18
CA SER A 113 4.37 12.78 -12.41
C SER A 113 4.36 11.35 -12.92
N THR A 114 3.59 11.07 -13.97
CA THR A 114 3.61 9.75 -14.59
C THR A 114 4.98 9.39 -15.20
N ASP A 115 5.84 10.39 -15.41
CA ASP A 115 7.20 10.18 -15.89
C ASP A 115 8.17 9.82 -14.75
N ALA A 116 7.92 10.31 -13.55
CA ALA A 116 8.80 10.07 -12.40
C ALA A 116 7.99 10.12 -11.11
N ILE A 117 7.79 8.97 -10.50
CA ILE A 117 7.03 8.84 -9.26
C ILE A 117 7.99 8.61 -8.09
N TYR A 118 7.83 9.39 -7.05
CA TYR A 118 8.61 9.29 -5.82
C TYR A 118 7.69 8.92 -4.66
N TYR A 119 8.23 8.18 -3.69
CA TYR A 119 7.48 7.89 -2.49
C TYR A 119 8.29 8.20 -1.23
N CYS A 120 7.58 8.54 -0.16
CA CYS A 120 8.15 8.68 1.17
C CYS A 120 7.17 8.17 2.23
N ARG A 121 7.73 7.86 3.37
CA ARG A 121 6.97 7.38 4.52
C ARG A 121 6.71 8.48 5.52
#